data_5e5e8ea37985173cfff24ec00e9f303d
#
_entry.id   5e5e8ea37985173cfff24ec00e9f303d
#
_cell.length_a   1.000
_cell.length_b   1.000
_cell.length_c   1.000
_cell.angle_alpha   90.00
_cell.angle_beta   90.00
_cell.angle_gamma   90.00
#
_symmetry.space_group_name_H-M   'P 1'
#
loop_
_entity.id
_entity.type
_entity.pdbx_description
1 polymer ?
#
loop_
_entity_poly.entity_id
_entity_poly.type
_entity_poly.pdbx_seq_one_letter_code
_entity_poly.pdbx_strand_id
1 'polypeptide(L)'
;MCSSDLKSRTCLIFINQIREKIGVMFGNPETTTGGKALKFYSSVRIDIRRIAAVKEGDVVIGSRTKVKIVKNKVAPPFREAEFDILYGEGISKEGDLLDLAVEKSIVEKSGAWFSFQGERLGQGRENAKQFLKENPDIRRTIEDRVRRELGLVREADVVTV
;
A
#
# COMPACT_ATOMS: atom_id res chain seq x y z
N MET A 1 -16.81 2.04 20.99
CA MET A 1 -16.48 0.60 20.89
C MET A 1 -17.33 -0.09 21.93
N CYS A 2 -18.15 -1.03 21.53
CA CYS A 2 -18.98 -1.80 22.45
C CYS A 2 -18.09 -2.77 23.22
N SER A 3 -18.31 -2.97 24.52
CA SER A 3 -17.49 -3.88 25.34
C SER A 3 -17.53 -5.34 24.84
N SER A 4 -18.54 -5.70 24.05
CA SER A 4 -18.68 -6.98 23.39
C SER A 4 -17.63 -7.23 22.31
N ASP A 5 -17.20 -6.18 21.60
CA ASP A 5 -16.22 -6.31 20.49
C ASP A 5 -14.83 -6.67 21.00
N LEU A 6 -14.47 -6.17 22.18
CA LEU A 6 -13.20 -6.52 22.84
C LEU A 6 -13.17 -7.97 23.32
N LYS A 7 -14.31 -8.50 23.76
CA LYS A 7 -14.42 -9.92 24.21
C LYS A 7 -14.35 -10.89 23.04
N SER A 8 -14.95 -10.53 21.89
CA SER A 8 -14.97 -11.38 20.68
C SER A 8 -13.71 -11.28 19.82
N ARG A 9 -12.75 -10.39 20.13
CA ARG A 9 -11.56 -10.09 19.32
C ARG A 9 -11.90 -9.75 17.86
N THR A 10 -13.03 -9.09 17.65
CA THR A 10 -13.54 -8.74 16.33
C THR A 10 -12.96 -7.39 15.88
N CYS A 11 -12.49 -7.32 14.65
CA CYS A 11 -12.12 -6.06 13.98
C CYS A 11 -13.34 -5.51 13.23
N LEU A 12 -13.79 -4.31 13.63
CA LEU A 12 -14.91 -3.64 12.99
C LEU A 12 -14.39 -2.54 12.05
N ILE A 13 -14.73 -2.64 10.76
CA ILE A 13 -14.30 -1.70 9.72
C ILE A 13 -15.52 -0.91 9.23
N PHE A 14 -15.46 0.43 9.36
CA PHE A 14 -16.45 1.35 8.81
C PHE A 14 -15.92 1.96 7.51
N ILE A 15 -16.65 1.78 6.42
CA ILE A 15 -16.35 2.38 5.13
C ILE A 15 -17.24 3.61 4.94
N ASN A 16 -16.62 4.79 4.78
CA ASN A 16 -17.31 6.06 4.58
C ASN A 16 -16.81 6.77 3.32
N GLN A 17 -17.74 7.42 2.62
CA GLN A 17 -17.40 8.31 1.52
C GLN A 17 -17.09 9.72 2.06
N ILE A 18 -16.12 10.39 1.42
CA ILE A 18 -15.85 11.81 1.64
C ILE A 18 -16.91 12.62 0.90
N ARG A 19 -17.45 13.62 1.56
CA ARG A 19 -18.39 14.60 1.01
C ARG A 19 -17.84 15.99 1.22
N GLU A 20 -18.17 16.91 0.34
CA GLU A 20 -17.82 18.32 0.48
C GLU A 20 -19.02 19.09 1.07
N LYS A 21 -18.74 19.94 2.04
CA LYS A 21 -19.72 20.90 2.55
C LYS A 21 -19.75 22.13 1.67
N ILE A 22 -20.91 22.44 1.13
CA ILE A 22 -21.16 23.66 0.35
C ILE A 22 -21.10 24.87 1.30
N GLY A 23 -20.42 25.94 0.89
CA GLY A 23 -20.38 27.22 1.62
C GLY A 23 -19.25 27.35 2.66
N VAL A 24 -18.30 26.44 2.71
CA VAL A 24 -17.09 26.60 3.55
C VAL A 24 -16.05 27.44 2.79
N MET A 25 -15.94 28.73 3.14
CA MET A 25 -14.96 29.64 2.51
C MET A 25 -13.54 29.49 3.08
N PHE A 26 -13.38 28.97 4.30
CA PHE A 26 -12.11 28.80 4.98
C PHE A 26 -12.05 27.42 5.67
N GLY A 27 -10.89 26.74 5.55
CA GLY A 27 -10.63 25.42 6.15
C GLY A 27 -10.90 24.27 5.19
N ASN A 28 -10.88 23.04 5.70
CA ASN A 28 -11.11 21.84 4.88
C ASN A 28 -12.63 21.58 4.76
N PRO A 29 -13.22 21.68 3.55
CA PRO A 29 -14.63 21.42 3.31
C PRO A 29 -15.01 19.95 3.42
N GLU A 30 -14.02 19.05 3.43
CA GLU A 30 -14.26 17.61 3.43
C GLU A 30 -14.90 17.13 4.74
N THR A 31 -15.96 16.36 4.61
CA THR A 31 -16.67 15.74 5.74
C THR A 31 -17.05 14.30 5.41
N THR A 32 -17.32 13.51 6.43
CA THR A 32 -17.86 12.17 6.31
C THR A 32 -19.30 12.13 6.76
N THR A 33 -20.13 11.27 6.18
CA THR A 33 -21.49 11.00 6.66
C THR A 33 -21.45 10.37 8.06
N GLY A 34 -22.53 10.52 8.84
CA GLY A 34 -22.63 9.93 10.19
C GLY A 34 -22.05 10.76 11.31
N GLY A 35 -21.80 12.06 11.09
CA GLY A 35 -21.39 13.00 12.12
C GLY A 35 -19.97 12.81 12.64
N LYS A 36 -19.70 13.35 13.84
CA LYS A 36 -18.34 13.37 14.42
C LYS A 36 -18.00 12.12 15.25
N ALA A 37 -18.97 11.29 15.61
CA ALA A 37 -18.78 10.17 16.54
C ALA A 37 -17.68 9.20 16.10
N LEU A 38 -17.70 8.72 14.85
CA LEU A 38 -16.69 7.81 14.32
C LEU A 38 -15.28 8.41 14.35
N LYS A 39 -15.14 9.72 14.15
CA LYS A 39 -13.83 10.42 14.23
C LYS A 39 -13.23 10.33 15.62
N PHE A 40 -14.04 10.37 16.68
CA PHE A 40 -13.57 10.27 18.06
C PHE A 40 -13.35 8.84 18.51
N TYR A 41 -14.30 7.94 18.25
CA TYR A 41 -14.28 6.58 18.77
C TYR A 41 -13.36 5.62 18.01
N SER A 42 -13.13 5.83 16.71
CA SER A 42 -12.23 4.96 15.93
C SER A 42 -10.81 4.91 16.51
N SER A 43 -10.23 3.73 16.56
CA SER A 43 -8.84 3.51 16.97
C SER A 43 -7.87 3.88 15.84
N VAL A 44 -8.23 3.55 14.61
CA VAL A 44 -7.46 3.87 13.40
C VAL A 44 -8.39 4.58 12.42
N ARG A 45 -7.88 5.59 11.72
CA ARG A 45 -8.54 6.24 10.59
C ARG A 45 -7.58 6.27 9.41
N ILE A 46 -8.08 5.80 8.30
CA ILE A 46 -7.35 5.70 7.04
C ILE A 46 -8.07 6.54 6.00
N ASP A 47 -7.34 7.42 5.33
CA ASP A 47 -7.79 8.16 4.14
C ASP A 47 -7.23 7.44 2.92
N ILE A 48 -8.10 7.08 1.96
CA ILE A 48 -7.73 6.37 0.75
C ILE A 48 -8.16 7.21 -0.45
N ARG A 49 -7.21 7.56 -1.32
CA ARG A 49 -7.46 8.39 -2.50
C ARG A 49 -6.83 7.79 -3.74
N ARG A 50 -7.59 7.79 -4.83
CA ARG A 50 -7.05 7.55 -6.16
C ARG A 50 -6.29 8.80 -6.61
N ILE A 51 -5.02 8.63 -7.00
CA ILE A 51 -4.15 9.74 -7.44
C ILE A 51 -3.89 9.73 -8.94
N ALA A 52 -3.87 8.54 -9.57
CA ALA A 52 -3.65 8.40 -11.01
C ALA A 52 -4.35 7.17 -11.57
N ALA A 53 -4.49 7.12 -12.89
CA ALA A 53 -4.88 5.91 -13.61
C ALA A 53 -3.63 5.14 -14.01
N VAL A 54 -3.64 3.80 -13.83
CA VAL A 54 -2.62 2.90 -14.38
C VAL A 54 -3.10 2.47 -15.75
N LYS A 55 -2.26 2.70 -16.76
CA LYS A 55 -2.56 2.42 -18.16
C LYS A 55 -1.56 1.41 -18.73
N GLU A 56 -2.04 0.56 -19.60
CA GLU A 56 -1.23 -0.27 -20.49
C GLU A 56 -1.55 0.13 -21.93
N GLY A 57 -0.62 0.85 -22.57
CA GLY A 57 -0.93 1.58 -23.80
C GLY A 57 -2.02 2.62 -23.57
N ASP A 58 -3.10 2.53 -24.32
CA ASP A 58 -4.26 3.44 -24.20
C ASP A 58 -5.35 2.94 -23.23
N VAL A 59 -5.24 1.70 -22.76
CA VAL A 59 -6.25 1.07 -21.92
C VAL A 59 -5.96 1.33 -20.44
N VAL A 60 -6.98 1.77 -19.69
CA VAL A 60 -6.89 1.92 -18.23
C VAL A 60 -7.11 0.56 -17.57
N ILE A 61 -6.07 -0.01 -17.00
CA ILE A 61 -6.08 -1.32 -16.34
C ILE A 61 -6.21 -1.25 -14.83
N GLY A 62 -6.06 -0.07 -14.24
CA GLY A 62 -6.10 0.08 -12.79
C GLY A 62 -6.03 1.51 -12.31
N SER A 63 -5.77 1.67 -11.04
CA SER A 63 -5.58 2.98 -10.40
C SER A 63 -4.43 2.96 -9.41
N ARG A 64 -3.59 3.99 -9.44
CA ARG A 64 -2.64 4.27 -8.38
C ARG A 64 -3.38 4.92 -7.22
N THR A 65 -3.21 4.35 -6.05
CA THR A 65 -3.95 4.72 -4.84
C THR A 65 -2.97 5.13 -3.76
N LYS A 66 -3.27 6.26 -3.12
CA LYS A 66 -2.55 6.75 -1.95
C LYS A 66 -3.38 6.50 -0.70
N VAL A 67 -2.75 5.94 0.31
CA VAL A 67 -3.32 5.67 1.64
C VAL A 67 -2.56 6.48 2.67
N LYS A 68 -3.30 7.19 3.53
CA LYS A 68 -2.74 7.97 4.63
C LYS A 68 -3.39 7.58 5.96
N ILE A 69 -2.56 7.26 6.94
CA ILE A 69 -3.02 7.02 8.31
C ILE A 69 -3.24 8.37 9.00
N VAL A 70 -4.48 8.82 9.08
CA VAL A 70 -4.86 10.13 9.65
C VAL A 70 -4.92 10.10 11.18
N LYS A 71 -5.24 8.94 11.76
CA LYS A 71 -5.30 8.71 13.20
C LYS A 71 -4.91 7.28 13.50
N ASN A 72 -4.07 7.09 14.50
CA ASN A 72 -3.72 5.78 15.01
C ASN A 72 -3.49 5.86 16.54
N LYS A 73 -4.18 5.01 17.31
CA LYS A 73 -4.03 4.91 18.75
C LYS A 73 -3.09 3.79 19.20
N VAL A 74 -2.70 2.91 18.27
CA VAL A 74 -1.94 1.69 18.57
C VAL A 74 -0.52 1.72 18.00
N ALA A 75 -0.21 2.67 17.11
CA ALA A 75 1.10 2.88 16.50
C ALA A 75 1.26 4.35 16.06
N PRO A 76 2.47 4.82 15.68
CA PRO A 76 2.69 6.17 15.17
C PRO A 76 1.79 6.46 13.96
N PRO A 77 1.00 7.57 14.00
CA PRO A 77 0.14 7.98 12.89
C PRO A 77 0.95 8.68 11.77
N PHE A 78 0.22 9.18 10.75
CA PHE A 78 0.72 10.00 9.64
C PHE A 78 1.66 9.29 8.67
N ARG A 79 1.69 7.96 8.68
CA ARG A 79 2.34 7.19 7.62
C ARG A 79 1.50 7.19 6.37
N GLU A 80 2.18 7.19 5.23
CA GLU A 80 1.58 7.14 3.90
C GLU A 80 2.14 5.95 3.14
N ALA A 81 1.33 5.37 2.25
CA ALA A 81 1.74 4.34 1.31
C ALA A 81 1.04 4.57 -0.02
N GLU A 82 1.70 4.23 -1.11
CA GLU A 82 1.15 4.30 -2.47
C GLU A 82 1.33 2.95 -3.14
N PHE A 83 0.28 2.45 -3.78
CA PHE A 83 0.30 1.20 -4.51
C PHE A 83 -0.72 1.20 -5.65
N ASP A 84 -0.54 0.28 -6.58
CA ASP A 84 -1.44 0.11 -7.71
C ASP A 84 -2.52 -0.92 -7.39
N ILE A 85 -3.77 -0.59 -7.73
CA ILE A 85 -4.91 -1.51 -7.72
C ILE A 85 -5.27 -1.81 -9.16
N LEU A 86 -5.12 -3.06 -9.59
CA LEU A 86 -5.48 -3.53 -10.91
C LEU A 86 -6.92 -4.04 -10.92
N TYR A 87 -7.65 -3.76 -11.98
CA TYR A 87 -9.03 -4.20 -12.11
C TYR A 87 -9.09 -5.72 -12.29
N GLY A 88 -9.89 -6.40 -11.45
CA GLY A 88 -10.02 -7.85 -11.46
C GLY A 88 -8.94 -8.63 -10.68
N GLU A 89 -7.75 -8.04 -10.46
CA GLU A 89 -6.65 -8.69 -9.73
C GLU A 89 -6.49 -8.16 -8.28
N GLY A 90 -6.80 -6.87 -8.06
CA GLY A 90 -6.61 -6.22 -6.76
C GLY A 90 -5.26 -5.52 -6.65
N ILE A 91 -4.63 -5.53 -5.46
CA ILE A 91 -3.36 -4.85 -5.22
C ILE A 91 -2.22 -5.56 -5.96
N SER A 92 -1.46 -4.81 -6.75
CA SER A 92 -0.29 -5.29 -7.48
C SER A 92 0.90 -5.49 -6.54
N LYS A 93 1.03 -6.69 -6.00
CA LYS A 93 2.10 -7.04 -5.05
C LYS A 93 3.49 -6.91 -5.66
N GLU A 94 3.64 -7.33 -6.91
CA GLU A 94 4.90 -7.27 -7.65
C GLU A 94 5.30 -5.82 -7.95
N GLY A 95 4.31 -4.96 -8.25
CA GLY A 95 4.56 -3.54 -8.46
C GLY A 95 5.02 -2.83 -7.20
N ASP A 96 4.36 -3.08 -6.07
CA ASP A 96 4.71 -2.54 -4.76
C ASP A 96 6.08 -3.04 -4.30
N LEU A 97 6.34 -4.35 -4.44
CA LEU A 97 7.63 -4.96 -4.12
C LEU A 97 8.77 -4.34 -4.95
N LEU A 98 8.57 -4.14 -6.25
CA LEU A 98 9.56 -3.54 -7.13
C LEU A 98 9.87 -2.10 -6.73
N ASP A 99 8.82 -1.29 -6.46
CA ASP A 99 8.97 0.11 -6.06
C ASP A 99 9.75 0.21 -4.72
N LEU A 100 9.40 -0.61 -3.72
CA LEU A 100 10.10 -0.68 -2.43
C LEU A 100 11.54 -1.20 -2.57
N ALA A 101 11.78 -2.21 -3.42
CA ALA A 101 13.11 -2.76 -3.64
C ALA A 101 14.04 -1.75 -4.31
N VAL A 102 13.53 -0.90 -5.19
CA VAL A 102 14.28 0.21 -5.79
C VAL A 102 14.55 1.30 -4.75
N GLU A 103 13.56 1.67 -3.94
CA GLU A 103 13.72 2.65 -2.84
C GLU A 103 14.80 2.23 -1.85
N LYS A 104 14.87 0.93 -1.52
CA LYS A 104 15.88 0.36 -0.62
C LYS A 104 17.18 -0.02 -1.32
N SER A 105 17.35 0.31 -2.61
CA SER A 105 18.54 -0.03 -3.39
C SER A 105 18.87 -1.53 -3.45
N ILE A 106 17.87 -2.38 -3.25
CA ILE A 106 17.97 -3.84 -3.39
C ILE A 106 17.92 -4.22 -4.87
N VAL A 107 17.03 -3.56 -5.63
CA VAL A 107 16.95 -3.63 -7.09
C VAL A 107 17.57 -2.36 -7.65
N GLU A 108 18.52 -2.51 -8.54
CA GLU A 108 19.15 -1.40 -9.23
C GLU A 108 18.30 -0.94 -10.40
N LYS A 109 18.14 0.37 -10.53
CA LYS A 109 17.48 1.00 -11.68
C LYS A 109 18.49 1.83 -12.47
N SER A 110 18.80 1.40 -13.67
CA SER A 110 19.67 2.13 -14.61
C SER A 110 18.87 2.55 -15.85
N GLY A 111 18.49 3.82 -15.89
CA GLY A 111 17.56 4.34 -16.92
C GLY A 111 16.23 3.62 -16.87
N ALA A 112 15.90 2.90 -17.95
CA ALA A 112 14.67 2.09 -18.04
C ALA A 112 14.86 0.63 -17.57
N TRP A 113 16.07 0.21 -17.23
CA TRP A 113 16.38 -1.18 -16.88
C TRP A 113 16.35 -1.40 -15.36
N PHE A 114 15.79 -2.53 -14.98
CA PHE A 114 15.82 -3.03 -13.60
C PHE A 114 16.71 -4.26 -13.54
N SER A 115 17.58 -4.32 -12.53
CA SER A 115 18.50 -5.44 -12.31
C SER A 115 18.59 -5.81 -10.83
N PHE A 116 18.77 -7.10 -10.58
CA PHE A 116 18.94 -7.66 -9.23
C PHE A 116 20.14 -8.63 -9.25
N GLN A 117 21.17 -8.34 -8.47
CA GLN A 117 22.40 -9.15 -8.39
C GLN A 117 23.08 -9.41 -9.76
N GLY A 118 23.02 -8.43 -10.67
CA GLY A 118 23.56 -8.56 -12.02
C GLY A 118 22.63 -9.22 -13.03
N GLU A 119 21.51 -9.79 -12.60
CA GLU A 119 20.46 -10.32 -13.47
C GLU A 119 19.48 -9.23 -13.89
N ARG A 120 19.16 -9.16 -15.18
CA ARG A 120 18.20 -8.19 -15.71
C ARG A 120 16.78 -8.68 -15.50
N LEU A 121 15.98 -7.93 -14.74
CA LEU A 121 14.56 -8.22 -14.50
C LEU A 121 13.68 -7.78 -15.67
N GLY A 122 14.08 -6.70 -16.38
CA GLY A 122 13.33 -6.22 -17.54
C GLY A 122 13.56 -4.74 -17.83
N GLN A 123 13.14 -4.35 -19.03
CA GLN A 123 13.13 -2.96 -19.46
C GLN A 123 11.72 -2.38 -19.20
N GLY A 124 11.65 -1.36 -18.35
CA GLY A 124 10.38 -0.78 -17.91
C GLY A 124 9.75 -1.53 -16.74
N ARG A 125 8.87 -0.80 -16.02
CA ARG A 125 8.23 -1.30 -14.79
C ARG A 125 7.33 -2.51 -15.05
N GLU A 126 6.60 -2.50 -16.17
CA GLU A 126 5.66 -3.57 -16.50
C GLU A 126 6.37 -4.89 -16.82
N ASN A 127 7.45 -4.84 -17.61
CA ASN A 127 8.24 -6.04 -17.92
C ASN A 127 8.92 -6.60 -16.66
N ALA A 128 9.43 -5.75 -15.77
CA ALA A 128 10.00 -6.19 -14.50
C ALA A 128 8.95 -6.83 -13.59
N LYS A 129 7.71 -6.29 -13.53
CA LYS A 129 6.59 -6.91 -12.82
C LYS A 129 6.23 -8.28 -13.38
N GLN A 130 6.16 -8.38 -14.70
CA GLN A 130 5.85 -9.65 -15.37
C GLN A 130 6.94 -10.70 -15.08
N PHE A 131 8.21 -10.30 -15.14
CA PHE A 131 9.32 -11.18 -14.78
C PHE A 131 9.22 -11.70 -13.35
N LEU A 132 8.84 -10.83 -12.37
CA LEU A 132 8.64 -11.24 -10.98
C LEU A 132 7.43 -12.16 -10.78
N LYS A 133 6.39 -12.04 -11.62
CA LYS A 133 5.26 -12.99 -11.63
C LYS A 133 5.70 -14.39 -12.12
N GLU A 134 6.56 -14.44 -13.13
CA GLU A 134 7.04 -15.67 -13.75
C GLU A 134 8.14 -16.36 -12.93
N ASN A 135 8.88 -15.59 -12.12
CA ASN A 135 10.01 -16.07 -11.32
C ASN A 135 9.75 -15.91 -9.81
N PRO A 136 8.96 -16.80 -9.21
CA PRO A 136 8.56 -16.68 -7.80
C PRO A 136 9.74 -16.79 -6.82
N ASP A 137 10.81 -17.46 -7.17
CA ASP A 137 11.98 -17.63 -6.29
C ASP A 137 12.77 -16.32 -6.16
N ILE A 138 12.99 -15.62 -7.29
CA ILE A 138 13.61 -14.29 -7.29
C ILE A 138 12.73 -13.30 -6.56
N ARG A 139 11.41 -13.34 -6.79
CA ARG A 139 10.45 -12.51 -6.08
C ARG A 139 10.54 -12.70 -4.57
N ARG A 140 10.56 -13.94 -4.08
CA ARG A 140 10.70 -14.25 -2.64
C ARG A 140 12.01 -13.72 -2.07
N THR A 141 13.12 -13.92 -2.80
CA THR A 141 14.43 -13.43 -2.38
C THR A 141 14.45 -11.91 -2.22
N ILE A 142 13.85 -11.18 -3.16
CA ILE A 142 13.71 -9.72 -3.08
C ILE A 142 12.78 -9.34 -1.92
N GLU A 143 11.64 -10.01 -1.77
CA GLU A 143 10.67 -9.76 -0.69
C GLU A 143 11.32 -9.93 0.69
N ASP A 144 12.06 -11.01 0.91
CA ASP A 144 12.74 -11.28 2.17
C ASP A 144 13.79 -10.19 2.50
N ARG A 145 14.53 -9.71 1.50
CA ARG A 145 15.47 -8.60 1.69
C ARG A 145 14.75 -7.30 2.03
N VAL A 146 13.69 -6.95 1.28
CA VAL A 146 12.89 -5.76 1.56
C VAL A 146 12.31 -5.82 2.96
N ARG A 147 11.76 -6.97 3.39
CA ARG A 147 11.22 -7.14 4.74
C ARG A 147 12.26 -6.97 5.84
N ARG A 148 13.50 -7.47 5.63
CA ARG A 148 14.62 -7.28 6.56
C ARG A 148 15.00 -5.81 6.68
N GLU A 149 15.16 -5.12 5.55
CA GLU A 149 15.48 -3.69 5.53
C GLU A 149 14.39 -2.82 6.18
N LEU A 150 13.13 -3.25 6.09
CA LEU A 150 12.01 -2.58 6.74
C LEU A 150 11.83 -2.97 8.22
N GLY A 151 12.63 -3.91 8.74
CA GLY A 151 12.52 -4.41 10.12
C GLY A 151 11.21 -5.19 10.37
N LEU A 152 10.60 -5.76 9.33
CA LEU A 152 9.35 -6.51 9.41
C LEU A 152 9.56 -7.99 9.73
N VAL A 153 10.77 -8.50 9.58
CA VAL A 153 11.15 -9.88 9.96
C VAL A 153 11.70 -9.84 11.37
N ARG A 154 11.03 -10.51 12.30
CA ARG A 154 11.61 -10.77 13.63
C ARG A 154 12.66 -11.87 13.48
N GLU A 155 13.79 -11.76 14.17
CA GLU A 155 14.84 -12.80 14.18
C GLU A 155 14.33 -14.19 14.61
N ALA A 156 13.16 -14.26 15.25
CA ALA A 156 12.51 -15.50 15.65
C ALA A 156 11.85 -16.29 14.49
N ASP A 157 11.66 -15.70 13.33
CA ASP A 157 11.02 -16.36 12.17
C ASP A 157 12.05 -17.08 11.26
N VAL A 158 13.33 -17.02 11.62
CA VAL A 158 14.42 -17.80 10.98
C VAL A 158 14.55 -19.14 11.71
N VAL A 159 13.47 -19.91 11.79
CA VAL A 159 13.57 -21.31 12.14
C VAL A 159 13.97 -22.08 10.89
N THR A 160 15.21 -22.48 10.90
CA THR A 160 15.88 -23.49 10.08
C THR A 160 14.91 -24.61 9.66
N VAL A 161 14.77 -24.81 8.34
CA VAL A 161 14.35 -26.09 7.76
C VAL A 161 15.60 -26.86 7.38
#